data_c790369a2597791435a4057275500aa6
#
_entry.id   c790369a2597791435a4057275500aa6
#
_cell.length_a   1.000
_cell.length_b   1.000
_cell.length_c   1.000
_cell.angle_alpha   90.00
_cell.angle_beta   90.00
_cell.angle_gamma   90.00
#
_symmetry.space_group_name_H-M   'P 1'
#
loop_
_entity.id
_entity.type
_entity.pdbx_description
1 polymer ?
#
loop_
_entity_poly.entity_id
_entity_poly.type
_entity_poly.pdbx_seq_one_letter_code
_entity_poly.pdbx_strand_id
1 'polypeptide(L)'
;NFNAILGKTDPGRMGFDAVHYNLHKTFSQPHGGGGPGSGPIGVKAHLAKYLPAPLADREEASDGGATGDGYRYFWRNPENTIGKVQQWHGNSGAVVRAWAFYRRYGRELERMSEHAVLNANYLRHRIMQGAEGVHAMPLDGAPAKVVKHEFTLSMSPLKEVVGVTAKDIAKRLLDYGYMSPTLYFPMIVPECLMIEPTETESKEVLDKFAEDFLKILGEDPELVTTAPHTTDVRRVDEVLAARSLVLKHPFDEE
;
A
#
# COMPACT_ATOMS: atom_id res chain seq x y z
N ASN A 1 -1.62 4.70 -5.22
CA ASN A 1 -0.20 4.52 -4.94
C ASN A 1 0.65 5.15 -6.05
N PHE A 2 1.58 6.03 -5.71
CA PHE A 2 2.47 6.71 -6.64
C PHE A 2 3.92 6.23 -6.57
N ASN A 3 4.22 5.21 -5.77
CA ASN A 3 5.59 4.76 -5.51
C ASN A 3 6.41 4.46 -6.77
N ALA A 4 5.77 4.03 -7.86
CA ALA A 4 6.48 3.75 -9.11
C ALA A 4 6.53 4.92 -10.10
N ILE A 5 5.79 5.99 -9.89
CA ILE A 5 5.60 7.04 -10.90
C ILE A 5 5.88 8.46 -10.42
N LEU A 6 6.14 8.63 -9.13
CA LEU A 6 6.36 9.94 -8.51
C LEU A 6 7.55 10.64 -9.16
N GLY A 7 7.32 11.84 -9.70
CA GLY A 7 8.33 12.58 -10.44
C GLY A 7 8.60 12.12 -11.89
N LYS A 8 8.06 10.95 -12.30
CA LYS A 8 8.30 10.39 -13.65
C LYS A 8 7.15 10.68 -14.61
N THR A 9 5.92 10.55 -14.15
CA THR A 9 4.72 10.81 -14.93
C THR A 9 3.55 11.19 -14.01
N ASP A 10 2.44 11.56 -14.61
CA ASP A 10 1.22 11.85 -13.87
C ASP A 10 -0.02 11.23 -14.56
N PRO A 11 -1.07 10.94 -13.79
CA PRO A 11 -2.28 10.33 -14.33
C PRO A 11 -2.94 11.14 -15.46
N GLY A 12 -2.86 12.46 -15.40
CA GLY A 12 -3.41 13.33 -16.44
C GLY A 12 -2.74 13.11 -17.80
N ARG A 13 -1.40 13.01 -17.81
CA ARG A 13 -0.62 12.69 -19.03
C ARG A 13 -0.84 11.26 -19.50
N MET A 14 -1.13 10.35 -18.58
CA MET A 14 -1.48 8.96 -18.90
C MET A 14 -2.87 8.82 -19.51
N GLY A 15 -3.67 9.90 -19.57
CA GLY A 15 -5.00 9.92 -20.18
C GLY A 15 -6.17 9.84 -19.20
N PHE A 16 -5.92 9.69 -17.89
CA PHE A 16 -7.00 9.63 -16.89
C PHE A 16 -7.63 11.01 -16.66
N ASP A 17 -8.95 11.04 -16.50
CA ASP A 17 -9.72 12.26 -16.25
C ASP A 17 -9.88 12.55 -14.75
N ALA A 18 -9.82 11.53 -13.93
CA ALA A 18 -9.88 11.62 -12.48
C ALA A 18 -8.87 10.68 -11.83
N VAL A 19 -8.33 11.07 -10.70
CA VAL A 19 -7.43 10.26 -9.88
C VAL A 19 -7.77 10.42 -8.41
N HIS A 20 -7.86 9.30 -7.71
CA HIS A 20 -7.83 9.23 -6.27
C HIS A 20 -6.44 8.71 -5.84
N TYR A 21 -5.81 9.37 -4.88
CA TYR A 21 -4.53 8.90 -4.36
C TYR A 21 -4.51 8.89 -2.84
N ASN A 22 -3.96 7.80 -2.31
CA ASN A 22 -3.95 7.55 -0.89
C ASN A 22 -2.72 8.19 -0.23
N LEU A 23 -2.93 9.10 0.70
CA LEU A 23 -1.83 9.73 1.44
C LEU A 23 -1.10 8.72 2.34
N HIS A 24 -1.78 7.64 2.75
CA HIS A 24 -1.22 6.56 3.56
C HIS A 24 -0.39 5.51 2.79
N LYS A 25 -0.16 5.72 1.49
CA LYS A 25 0.73 4.87 0.69
C LYS A 25 2.05 5.59 0.41
N THR A 26 2.06 6.56 -0.48
CA THR A 26 3.28 7.23 -0.93
C THR A 26 3.72 8.39 -0.02
N PHE A 27 2.82 8.95 0.81
CA PHE A 27 3.03 10.27 1.43
C PHE A 27 3.19 10.24 2.94
N SER A 28 3.77 9.15 3.48
CA SER A 28 4.17 9.04 4.90
C SER A 28 3.04 9.24 5.92
N GLN A 29 1.81 8.90 5.53
CA GLN A 29 0.66 8.87 6.44
C GLN A 29 0.41 7.43 6.90
N PRO A 30 0.27 7.15 8.21
CA PRO A 30 -0.08 5.81 8.67
C PRO A 30 -1.43 5.34 8.14
N HIS A 31 -1.52 4.07 7.76
CA HIS A 31 -2.79 3.43 7.40
C HIS A 31 -3.65 3.14 8.65
N GLY A 32 -3.00 2.81 9.77
CA GLY A 32 -3.65 2.56 11.06
C GLY A 32 -4.61 1.38 11.05
N GLY A 33 -4.35 0.35 10.24
CA GLY A 33 -5.25 -0.81 10.14
C GLY A 33 -6.62 -0.49 9.54
N GLY A 34 -6.70 0.54 8.66
CA GLY A 34 -7.94 1.02 8.06
C GLY A 34 -8.53 2.25 8.76
N GLY A 35 -7.76 2.92 9.63
CA GLY A 35 -8.18 4.09 10.41
C GLY A 35 -7.99 5.43 9.70
N PRO A 36 -6.94 6.19 10.00
CA PRO A 36 -6.82 7.61 9.67
C PRO A 36 -6.42 7.88 8.21
N GLY A 37 -7.00 7.18 7.26
CA GLY A 37 -6.74 7.39 5.84
C GLY A 37 -7.18 8.75 5.34
N SER A 38 -6.60 9.20 4.23
CA SER A 38 -7.04 10.36 3.47
C SER A 38 -6.71 10.14 2.01
N GLY A 39 -7.60 10.60 1.14
CA GLY A 39 -7.50 10.36 -0.29
C GLY A 39 -7.95 11.55 -1.12
N PRO A 40 -7.08 12.55 -1.34
CA PRO A 40 -7.38 13.63 -2.26
C PRO A 40 -7.78 13.14 -3.64
N ILE A 41 -8.63 13.91 -4.30
CA ILE A 41 -9.08 13.67 -5.66
C ILE A 41 -8.52 14.77 -6.56
N GLY A 42 -7.85 14.36 -7.64
CA GLY A 42 -7.47 15.24 -8.75
C GLY A 42 -8.36 14.98 -9.95
N VAL A 43 -8.81 16.02 -10.63
CA VAL A 43 -9.63 15.90 -11.83
C VAL A 43 -9.16 16.86 -12.93
N LYS A 44 -9.44 16.52 -14.20
CA LYS A 44 -9.28 17.47 -15.31
C LYS A 44 -10.32 18.59 -15.23
N ALA A 45 -10.04 19.73 -15.84
CA ALA A 45 -10.84 20.96 -15.74
C ALA A 45 -12.34 20.76 -16.02
N HIS A 46 -12.70 19.93 -17.01
CA HIS A 46 -14.09 19.68 -17.36
C HIS A 46 -14.92 18.98 -16.27
N LEU A 47 -14.26 18.30 -15.33
CA LEU A 47 -14.88 17.64 -14.17
C LEU A 47 -14.88 18.51 -12.89
N ALA A 48 -14.13 19.61 -12.87
CA ALA A 48 -13.96 20.42 -11.66
C ALA A 48 -15.28 20.95 -11.10
N LYS A 49 -16.26 21.23 -11.95
CA LYS A 49 -17.61 21.71 -11.54
C LYS A 49 -18.43 20.68 -10.79
N TYR A 50 -18.07 19.39 -10.84
CA TYR A 50 -18.76 18.29 -10.15
C TYR A 50 -18.11 17.89 -8.84
N LEU A 51 -16.97 18.47 -8.48
CA LEU A 51 -16.27 18.11 -7.24
C LEU A 51 -17.18 18.24 -6.01
N PRO A 52 -16.92 17.47 -4.93
CA PRO A 52 -17.61 17.61 -3.66
C PRO A 52 -17.53 19.03 -3.09
N ALA A 53 -18.54 19.44 -2.34
CA ALA A 53 -18.61 20.73 -1.68
C ALA A 53 -18.47 20.59 -0.15
N PRO A 54 -17.98 21.65 0.55
CA PRO A 54 -17.31 22.83 -0.01
C PRO A 54 -15.84 22.58 -0.33
N LEU A 55 -15.27 23.37 -1.25
CA LEU A 55 -13.83 23.41 -1.53
C LEU A 55 -13.19 24.62 -0.87
N ALA A 56 -12.01 24.46 -0.31
CA ALA A 56 -11.15 25.60 0.05
C ALA A 56 -10.59 26.23 -1.22
N ASP A 57 -10.77 27.51 -1.37
CA ASP A 57 -10.26 28.29 -2.50
C ASP A 57 -9.59 29.56 -1.98
N ARG A 58 -8.85 30.26 -2.84
CA ARG A 58 -8.15 31.48 -2.48
C ARG A 58 -8.17 32.50 -3.63
N GLU A 59 -8.13 33.74 -3.28
CA GLU A 59 -7.96 34.87 -4.22
C GLU A 59 -6.87 35.82 -3.72
N GLU A 60 -6.22 36.57 -4.60
CA GLU A 60 -5.30 37.63 -4.22
C GLU A 60 -6.05 38.71 -3.45
N ALA A 61 -5.56 39.07 -2.29
CA ALA A 61 -6.18 40.11 -1.47
C ALA A 61 -5.74 41.51 -1.95
N SER A 62 -6.69 42.26 -2.45
CA SER A 62 -6.48 43.65 -2.93
C SER A 62 -6.59 44.72 -1.84
N ASP A 63 -7.00 44.39 -0.62
CA ASP A 63 -7.49 45.31 0.37
C ASP A 63 -6.93 45.18 1.81
N GLY A 64 -5.75 44.59 1.96
CA GLY A 64 -5.12 44.46 3.29
C GLY A 64 -5.74 43.37 4.19
N GLY A 65 -6.77 42.66 3.76
CA GLY A 65 -7.39 41.49 4.43
C GLY A 65 -6.66 40.18 4.17
N ALA A 66 -5.42 40.28 3.69
CA ALA A 66 -4.61 39.10 3.37
C ALA A 66 -4.09 38.41 4.61
N THR A 67 -3.99 37.07 4.55
CA THR A 67 -3.08 36.31 5.40
C THR A 67 -1.63 36.68 5.07
N GLY A 68 -0.67 36.29 5.90
CA GLY A 68 0.75 36.66 5.70
C GLY A 68 1.37 36.26 4.37
N ASP A 69 0.65 35.50 3.54
CA ASP A 69 1.04 35.05 2.18
C ASP A 69 0.41 35.87 1.03
N GLY A 70 -0.38 36.93 1.36
CA GLY A 70 -1.00 37.81 0.38
C GLY A 70 -2.33 37.34 -0.18
N TYR A 71 -2.90 36.24 0.34
CA TYR A 71 -4.16 35.66 -0.12
C TYR A 71 -5.27 35.78 0.92
N ARG A 72 -6.53 35.79 0.43
CA ARG A 72 -7.72 35.57 1.21
C ARG A 72 -8.27 34.19 0.89
N TYR A 73 -8.53 33.36 1.91
CA TYR A 73 -9.08 32.01 1.79
C TYR A 73 -10.57 31.99 2.08
N PHE A 74 -11.32 31.22 1.27
CA PHE A 74 -12.77 31.10 1.44
C PHE A 74 -13.27 29.71 1.04
N TRP A 75 -14.51 29.43 1.40
CA TRP A 75 -15.17 28.20 0.99
C TRP A 75 -16.03 28.47 -0.26
N ARG A 76 -15.86 27.61 -1.25
CA ARG A 76 -16.59 27.69 -2.51
C ARG A 76 -17.34 26.37 -2.77
N ASN A 77 -18.56 26.44 -3.31
CA ASN A 77 -19.28 25.30 -3.84
C ASN A 77 -19.11 25.28 -5.38
N PRO A 78 -18.66 24.15 -5.95
CA PRO A 78 -18.67 23.98 -7.40
C PRO A 78 -20.11 24.08 -7.97
N GLU A 79 -20.22 24.54 -9.21
CA GLU A 79 -21.52 24.87 -9.84
C GLU A 79 -22.50 23.67 -9.87
N ASN A 80 -22.01 22.50 -10.27
CA ASN A 80 -22.80 21.26 -10.38
C ASN A 80 -22.28 20.19 -9.40
N THR A 81 -21.90 20.62 -8.19
CA THR A 81 -21.30 19.71 -7.20
C THR A 81 -22.16 18.48 -6.93
N ILE A 82 -21.50 17.34 -6.71
CA ILE A 82 -22.15 16.12 -6.21
C ILE A 82 -22.57 16.23 -4.73
N GLY A 83 -22.32 17.35 -4.10
CA GLY A 83 -22.68 17.62 -2.71
C GLY A 83 -21.60 17.24 -1.71
N LYS A 84 -21.97 17.23 -0.44
CA LYS A 84 -21.08 16.91 0.66
C LYS A 84 -20.94 15.38 0.80
N VAL A 85 -19.75 14.85 0.59
CA VAL A 85 -19.49 13.40 0.65
C VAL A 85 -18.81 12.93 1.93
N GLN A 86 -18.50 13.83 2.85
CA GLN A 86 -17.83 13.54 4.13
C GLN A 86 -18.38 14.40 5.26
N GLN A 87 -18.23 13.96 6.50
CA GLN A 87 -18.73 14.69 7.66
C GLN A 87 -17.98 15.99 7.95
N TRP A 88 -16.67 16.00 7.65
CA TRP A 88 -15.78 17.14 7.82
C TRP A 88 -14.97 17.34 6.54
N HIS A 89 -13.95 18.15 6.56
CA HIS A 89 -13.06 18.42 5.41
C HIS A 89 -11.99 17.33 5.22
N GLY A 90 -12.25 16.11 5.63
CA GLY A 90 -11.31 15.01 5.64
C GLY A 90 -10.38 15.02 6.87
N ASN A 91 -9.40 14.13 6.85
CA ASN A 91 -8.38 14.07 7.89
C ASN A 91 -7.32 15.13 7.64
N SER A 92 -7.50 16.33 8.21
CA SER A 92 -6.56 17.45 8.03
C SER A 92 -5.16 17.15 8.56
N GLY A 93 -5.03 16.33 9.61
CA GLY A 93 -3.73 15.87 10.11
C GLY A 93 -2.96 15.06 9.07
N ALA A 94 -3.65 14.20 8.30
CA ALA A 94 -3.05 13.45 7.19
C ALA A 94 -2.56 14.37 6.07
N VAL A 95 -3.34 15.41 5.75
CA VAL A 95 -2.98 16.39 4.72
C VAL A 95 -1.74 17.19 5.15
N VAL A 96 -1.66 17.64 6.42
CA VAL A 96 -0.48 18.35 6.94
C VAL A 96 0.77 17.47 6.91
N ARG A 97 0.66 16.17 7.28
CA ARG A 97 1.77 15.22 7.18
C ARG A 97 2.27 15.06 5.76
N ALA A 98 1.36 14.84 4.81
CA ALA A 98 1.70 14.71 3.40
C ALA A 98 2.35 16.00 2.85
N TRP A 99 1.84 17.17 3.24
CA TRP A 99 2.43 18.46 2.89
C TRP A 99 3.85 18.60 3.43
N ALA A 100 4.08 18.25 4.70
CA ALA A 100 5.41 18.29 5.32
C ALA A 100 6.39 17.35 4.59
N PHE A 101 5.92 16.15 4.22
CA PHE A 101 6.68 15.18 3.42
C PHE A 101 7.10 15.77 2.07
N TYR A 102 6.17 16.36 1.32
CA TYR A 102 6.47 17.05 0.07
C TYR A 102 7.48 18.20 0.25
N ARG A 103 7.30 19.01 1.30
CA ARG A 103 8.21 20.12 1.60
C ARG A 103 9.62 19.64 1.95
N ARG A 104 9.72 18.49 2.63
CA ARG A 104 11.00 17.91 3.06
C ARG A 104 11.80 17.36 1.89
N TYR A 105 11.16 16.65 0.99
CA TYR A 105 11.84 15.93 -0.09
C TYR A 105 11.89 16.70 -1.41
N GLY A 106 10.88 17.49 -1.72
CA GLY A 106 10.86 18.29 -2.94
C GLY A 106 11.19 17.50 -4.20
N ARG A 107 12.27 17.84 -4.88
CA ARG A 107 12.71 17.15 -6.11
C ARG A 107 13.28 15.75 -5.88
N GLU A 108 13.67 15.41 -4.66
CA GLU A 108 14.18 14.07 -4.33
C GLU A 108 13.08 12.99 -4.38
N LEU A 109 11.82 13.36 -4.46
CA LEU A 109 10.68 12.43 -4.61
C LEU A 109 10.80 11.52 -5.83
N GLU A 110 11.42 12.01 -6.91
CA GLU A 110 11.70 11.20 -8.10
C GLU A 110 12.63 10.02 -7.77
N ARG A 111 13.68 10.27 -6.97
CA ARG A 111 14.63 9.24 -6.54
C ARG A 111 13.98 8.19 -5.64
N MET A 112 12.97 8.57 -4.86
CA MET A 112 12.22 7.59 -4.07
C MET A 112 11.51 6.57 -4.95
N SER A 113 10.86 7.01 -6.03
CA SER A 113 10.26 6.11 -7.03
C SER A 113 11.29 5.21 -7.71
N GLU A 114 12.44 5.76 -8.06
CA GLU A 114 13.54 4.99 -8.65
C GLU A 114 14.01 3.88 -7.71
N HIS A 115 14.23 4.20 -6.43
CA HIS A 115 14.64 3.22 -5.44
C HIS A 115 13.56 2.17 -5.17
N ALA A 116 12.29 2.56 -5.07
CA ALA A 116 11.19 1.62 -4.87
C ALA A 116 11.10 0.61 -6.02
N VAL A 117 11.22 1.07 -7.27
CA VAL A 117 11.23 0.21 -8.45
C VAL A 117 12.49 -0.67 -8.49
N LEU A 118 13.66 -0.12 -8.18
CA LEU A 118 14.91 -0.87 -8.12
C LEU A 118 14.83 -2.00 -7.08
N ASN A 119 14.40 -1.68 -5.87
CA ASN A 119 14.28 -2.63 -4.76
C ASN A 119 13.32 -3.77 -5.10
N ALA A 120 12.17 -3.48 -5.68
CA ALA A 120 11.20 -4.50 -6.09
C ALA A 120 11.78 -5.46 -7.15
N ASN A 121 12.45 -4.91 -8.17
CA ASN A 121 13.08 -5.73 -9.21
C ASN A 121 14.25 -6.55 -8.68
N TYR A 122 15.05 -5.96 -7.82
CA TYR A 122 16.18 -6.64 -7.17
C TYR A 122 15.69 -7.81 -6.31
N LEU A 123 14.77 -7.57 -5.40
CA LEU A 123 14.25 -8.60 -4.50
C LEU A 123 13.56 -9.72 -5.27
N ARG A 124 12.72 -9.37 -6.26
CA ARG A 124 12.08 -10.36 -7.14
C ARG A 124 13.12 -11.23 -7.82
N HIS A 125 14.16 -10.63 -8.38
CA HIS A 125 15.25 -11.37 -9.04
C HIS A 125 15.93 -12.33 -8.07
N ARG A 126 16.29 -11.88 -6.87
CA ARG A 126 16.94 -12.69 -5.84
C ARG A 126 16.10 -13.89 -5.43
N ILE A 127 14.80 -13.69 -5.21
CA ILE A 127 13.88 -14.79 -4.88
C ILE A 127 13.77 -15.79 -6.03
N MET A 128 13.56 -15.31 -7.25
CA MET A 128 13.32 -16.18 -8.41
C MET A 128 14.55 -16.99 -8.84
N GLN A 129 15.74 -16.61 -8.43
CA GLN A 129 16.97 -17.41 -8.67
C GLN A 129 17.01 -18.71 -7.85
N GLY A 130 16.32 -18.78 -6.71
CA GLY A 130 16.35 -19.93 -5.83
C GLY A 130 14.98 -20.54 -5.50
N ALA A 131 13.89 -19.99 -6.03
CA ALA A 131 12.54 -20.39 -5.67
C ALA A 131 12.05 -21.55 -6.54
N GLU A 132 12.14 -22.77 -6.04
CA GLU A 132 11.43 -23.92 -6.61
C GLU A 132 9.98 -23.93 -6.10
N GLY A 133 9.01 -24.27 -6.97
CA GLY A 133 7.59 -24.34 -6.61
C GLY A 133 6.90 -22.99 -6.39
N VAL A 134 7.49 -21.89 -6.85
CA VAL A 134 6.93 -20.54 -6.81
C VAL A 134 6.94 -19.93 -8.19
N HIS A 135 5.85 -19.33 -8.60
CA HIS A 135 5.76 -18.62 -9.86
C HIS A 135 5.61 -17.11 -9.64
N ALA A 136 6.45 -16.33 -10.30
CA ALA A 136 6.26 -14.89 -10.38
C ALA A 136 5.29 -14.53 -11.52
N MET A 137 4.53 -13.46 -11.34
CA MET A 137 3.72 -12.91 -12.43
C MET A 137 4.62 -12.27 -13.53
N PRO A 138 4.21 -12.35 -14.79
CA PRO A 138 3.04 -13.02 -15.35
C PRO A 138 3.18 -14.55 -15.34
N LEU A 139 2.05 -15.23 -15.13
CA LEU A 139 1.99 -16.70 -15.06
C LEU A 139 2.09 -17.39 -16.42
N ASP A 140 1.99 -16.66 -17.52
CA ASP A 140 1.96 -17.17 -18.91
C ASP A 140 3.35 -17.58 -19.46
N GLY A 141 4.36 -17.58 -18.59
CA GLY A 141 5.73 -17.94 -18.99
C GLY A 141 6.52 -16.85 -19.70
N ALA A 142 5.90 -15.71 -20.02
CA ALA A 142 6.64 -14.54 -20.46
C ALA A 142 7.28 -13.88 -19.22
N PRO A 143 8.62 -13.85 -19.08
CA PRO A 143 9.22 -13.14 -17.96
C PRO A 143 8.89 -11.66 -18.08
N ALA A 144 8.16 -11.12 -17.11
CA ALA A 144 8.11 -9.67 -16.97
C ALA A 144 9.55 -9.19 -16.86
N LYS A 145 10.00 -8.43 -17.86
CA LYS A 145 11.39 -7.95 -17.87
C LYS A 145 11.66 -7.08 -16.65
N VAL A 146 10.67 -6.26 -16.27
CA VAL A 146 10.69 -5.40 -15.06
C VAL A 146 9.29 -5.31 -14.45
N VAL A 147 9.26 -5.15 -13.14
CA VAL A 147 8.06 -4.81 -12.37
C VAL A 147 8.13 -3.36 -11.92
N LYS A 148 7.02 -2.83 -11.42
CA LYS A 148 7.00 -1.50 -10.79
C LYS A 148 7.57 -1.58 -9.37
N HIS A 149 6.91 -0.95 -8.41
CA HIS A 149 7.35 -0.92 -7.00
C HIS A 149 6.94 -2.15 -6.19
N GLU A 150 6.17 -3.04 -6.79
CA GLU A 150 5.68 -4.26 -6.17
C GLU A 150 5.66 -5.41 -7.18
N PHE A 151 5.63 -6.63 -6.68
CA PHE A 151 5.50 -7.83 -7.51
C PHE A 151 4.67 -8.89 -6.82
N THR A 152 4.11 -9.80 -7.61
CA THR A 152 3.28 -10.90 -7.13
C THR A 152 3.97 -12.24 -7.35
N LEU A 153 3.84 -13.12 -6.36
CA LEU A 153 4.25 -14.50 -6.41
C LEU A 153 3.04 -15.41 -6.20
N SER A 154 2.92 -16.48 -6.96
CA SER A 154 1.93 -17.54 -6.73
C SER A 154 2.58 -18.71 -6.03
N MET A 155 2.00 -19.11 -4.90
CA MET A 155 2.39 -20.32 -4.16
C MET A 155 1.61 -21.57 -4.62
N SER A 156 0.84 -21.49 -5.70
CA SER A 156 0.03 -22.64 -6.18
C SER A 156 0.84 -23.91 -6.40
N PRO A 157 2.02 -23.88 -7.05
CA PRO A 157 2.79 -25.11 -7.23
C PRO A 157 3.27 -25.71 -5.91
N LEU A 158 3.64 -24.88 -4.94
CA LEU A 158 4.05 -25.34 -3.61
C LEU A 158 2.87 -25.99 -2.87
N LYS A 159 1.69 -25.38 -2.96
CA LYS A 159 0.45 -25.95 -2.40
C LYS A 159 0.10 -27.30 -3.03
N GLU A 160 0.23 -27.44 -4.33
CA GLU A 160 -0.05 -28.70 -5.06
C GLU A 160 0.90 -29.83 -4.66
N VAL A 161 2.17 -29.52 -4.41
CA VAL A 161 3.20 -30.53 -4.13
C VAL A 161 3.25 -30.91 -2.65
N VAL A 162 3.22 -29.92 -1.74
CA VAL A 162 3.43 -30.15 -0.29
C VAL A 162 2.31 -29.60 0.59
N GLY A 163 1.25 -29.06 0.03
CA GLY A 163 0.09 -28.57 0.78
C GLY A 163 0.29 -27.21 1.46
N VAL A 164 1.45 -26.55 1.30
CA VAL A 164 1.77 -25.26 1.91
C VAL A 164 1.15 -24.12 1.11
N THR A 165 0.34 -23.30 1.76
CA THR A 165 -0.38 -22.18 1.14
C THR A 165 0.38 -20.86 1.27
N ALA A 166 -0.04 -19.85 0.49
CA ALA A 166 0.46 -18.48 0.64
C ALA A 166 0.28 -17.94 2.08
N LYS A 167 -0.83 -18.30 2.73
CA LYS A 167 -1.10 -17.91 4.12
C LYS A 167 -0.08 -18.54 5.09
N ASP A 168 0.33 -19.78 4.83
CA ASP A 168 1.30 -20.47 5.68
C ASP A 168 2.67 -19.80 5.60
N ILE A 169 3.13 -19.50 4.38
CA ILE A 169 4.36 -18.73 4.18
C ILE A 169 4.30 -17.36 4.87
N ALA A 170 3.19 -16.63 4.70
CA ALA A 170 3.02 -15.34 5.32
C ALA A 170 3.04 -15.41 6.87
N LYS A 171 2.42 -16.45 7.45
CA LYS A 171 2.47 -16.69 8.90
C LYS A 171 3.87 -17.08 9.36
N ARG A 172 4.60 -17.86 8.56
CA ARG A 172 5.98 -18.24 8.89
C ARG A 172 6.93 -17.04 8.83
N LEU A 173 6.73 -16.08 7.94
CA LEU A 173 7.50 -14.84 7.88
C LEU A 173 7.41 -14.03 9.18
N LEU A 174 6.30 -14.10 9.92
CA LEU A 174 6.19 -13.45 11.23
C LEU A 174 7.20 -14.01 12.23
N ASP A 175 7.49 -15.32 12.20
CA ASP A 175 8.49 -15.95 13.07
C ASP A 175 9.91 -15.48 12.75
N TYR A 176 10.15 -14.99 11.55
CA TYR A 176 11.41 -14.37 11.12
C TYR A 176 11.46 -12.86 11.38
N GLY A 177 10.40 -12.29 11.96
CA GLY A 177 10.31 -10.87 12.30
C GLY A 177 9.90 -9.96 11.15
N TYR A 178 9.41 -10.51 10.05
CA TYR A 178 8.91 -9.72 8.93
C TYR A 178 7.41 -9.45 9.04
N MET A 179 6.99 -8.29 8.55
CA MET A 179 5.57 -8.05 8.29
C MET A 179 5.11 -8.98 7.15
N SER A 180 3.96 -9.62 7.36
CA SER A 180 3.36 -10.47 6.33
C SER A 180 3.03 -9.65 5.07
N PRO A 181 3.41 -10.13 3.87
CA PRO A 181 2.97 -9.55 2.61
C PRO A 181 1.44 -9.59 2.46
N THR A 182 0.91 -8.82 1.53
CA THR A 182 -0.52 -8.86 1.17
C THR A 182 -0.86 -10.23 0.57
N LEU A 183 -1.92 -10.85 1.09
CA LEU A 183 -2.39 -12.16 0.69
C LEU A 183 -3.57 -12.07 -0.27
N TYR A 184 -3.64 -13.03 -1.22
CA TYR A 184 -4.77 -13.27 -2.10
C TYR A 184 -5.20 -12.05 -2.94
N PHE A 185 -4.27 -11.14 -3.18
CA PHE A 185 -4.49 -9.98 -4.04
C PHE A 185 -3.32 -9.80 -5.02
N PRO A 186 -3.58 -9.59 -6.33
CA PRO A 186 -4.89 -9.56 -6.98
C PRO A 186 -5.56 -10.95 -7.00
N MET A 187 -6.90 -11.00 -6.87
CA MET A 187 -7.66 -12.24 -6.76
C MET A 187 -7.57 -13.17 -8.00
N ILE A 188 -7.13 -12.64 -9.12
CA ILE A 188 -6.88 -13.42 -10.35
C ILE A 188 -5.62 -14.28 -10.28
N VAL A 189 -4.76 -14.07 -9.27
CA VAL A 189 -3.55 -14.86 -9.04
C VAL A 189 -3.82 -15.83 -7.89
N PRO A 190 -3.93 -17.13 -8.13
CA PRO A 190 -4.16 -18.10 -7.07
C PRO A 190 -2.98 -18.14 -6.09
N GLU A 191 -3.27 -18.34 -4.81
CA GLU A 191 -2.26 -18.37 -3.74
C GLU A 191 -1.25 -17.23 -3.84
N CYS A 192 -1.77 -16.00 -4.02
CA CYS A 192 -0.95 -14.81 -4.26
C CYS A 192 -0.34 -14.27 -2.98
N LEU A 193 0.96 -13.98 -3.06
CA LEU A 193 1.68 -13.06 -2.19
C LEU A 193 2.05 -11.82 -3.01
N MET A 194 1.68 -10.63 -2.56
CA MET A 194 2.11 -9.37 -3.16
C MET A 194 3.11 -8.67 -2.25
N ILE A 195 4.33 -8.52 -2.76
CA ILE A 195 5.48 -8.00 -2.00
C ILE A 195 5.86 -6.62 -2.52
N GLU A 196 5.91 -5.66 -1.62
CA GLU A 196 6.38 -4.29 -1.87
C GLU A 196 7.54 -3.99 -0.92
N PRO A 197 8.80 -4.14 -1.37
CA PRO A 197 9.94 -3.58 -0.65
C PRO A 197 9.99 -2.08 -0.92
N THR A 198 9.88 -1.29 0.12
CA THR A 198 9.87 0.17 -0.02
C THR A 198 11.25 0.72 -0.38
N GLU A 199 11.31 1.99 -0.76
CA GLU A 199 12.56 2.72 -1.02
C GLU A 199 13.47 2.84 0.19
N THR A 200 12.94 2.61 1.39
CA THR A 200 13.68 2.71 2.65
C THR A 200 14.52 1.48 2.97
N GLU A 201 14.26 0.35 2.27
CA GLU A 201 14.98 -0.88 2.53
C GLU A 201 16.37 -0.87 1.92
N SER A 202 17.38 -1.23 2.72
CA SER A 202 18.74 -1.39 2.24
C SER A 202 18.93 -2.71 1.48
N LYS A 203 20.00 -2.77 0.68
CA LYS A 203 20.36 -4.00 -0.04
C LYS A 203 20.54 -5.19 0.90
N GLU A 204 21.17 -4.98 2.05
CA GLU A 204 21.42 -6.02 3.06
C GLU A 204 20.10 -6.58 3.62
N VAL A 205 19.10 -5.70 3.87
CA VAL A 205 17.77 -6.12 4.32
C VAL A 205 17.07 -6.93 3.24
N LEU A 206 17.15 -6.50 1.98
CA LEU A 206 16.56 -7.24 0.86
C LEU A 206 17.22 -8.60 0.64
N ASP A 207 18.54 -8.69 0.75
CA ASP A 207 19.27 -9.96 0.66
C ASP A 207 18.84 -10.91 1.78
N LYS A 208 18.78 -10.41 3.01
CA LYS A 208 18.37 -11.19 4.17
C LYS A 208 16.93 -11.69 4.05
N PHE A 209 16.02 -10.83 3.56
CA PHE A 209 14.64 -11.24 3.30
C PHE A 209 14.56 -12.35 2.24
N ALA A 210 15.31 -12.21 1.14
CA ALA A 210 15.34 -13.23 0.10
C ALA A 210 15.87 -14.58 0.61
N GLU A 211 16.94 -14.57 1.40
CA GLU A 211 17.53 -15.76 2.02
C GLU A 211 16.52 -16.43 2.97
N ASP A 212 15.87 -15.68 3.85
CA ASP A 212 14.90 -16.19 4.78
C ASP A 212 13.65 -16.72 4.07
N PHE A 213 13.18 -16.02 3.04
CA PHE A 213 12.06 -16.47 2.22
C PHE A 213 12.37 -17.82 1.53
N LEU A 214 13.53 -17.94 0.90
CA LEU A 214 13.97 -19.16 0.26
C LEU A 214 14.15 -20.30 1.27
N LYS A 215 14.66 -20.01 2.46
CA LYS A 215 14.77 -20.98 3.54
C LYS A 215 13.41 -21.51 3.96
N ILE A 216 12.40 -20.63 4.13
CA ILE A 216 11.02 -21.03 4.46
C ILE A 216 10.43 -21.98 3.41
N LEU A 217 10.72 -21.74 2.11
CA LEU A 217 10.23 -22.62 1.05
C LEU A 217 10.80 -24.05 1.14
N GLY A 218 11.94 -24.22 1.79
CA GLY A 218 12.61 -25.53 1.99
C GLY A 218 12.43 -26.13 3.39
N GLU A 219 11.67 -25.47 4.29
CA GLU A 219 11.39 -26.00 5.63
C GLU A 219 10.39 -27.17 5.59
N ASP A 220 10.36 -27.94 6.68
CA ASP A 220 9.36 -28.99 6.86
C ASP A 220 7.95 -28.41 6.71
N PRO A 221 7.11 -28.95 5.83
CA PRO A 221 5.74 -28.48 5.63
C PRO A 221 4.91 -28.40 6.93
N GLU A 222 5.11 -29.31 7.89
CA GLU A 222 4.42 -29.25 9.18
C GLU A 222 4.83 -28.02 9.98
N LEU A 223 6.11 -27.66 9.97
CA LEU A 223 6.60 -26.45 10.63
C LEU A 223 5.99 -25.19 10.02
N VAL A 224 5.86 -25.14 8.70
CA VAL A 224 5.32 -23.97 7.98
C VAL A 224 3.81 -23.87 8.14
N THR A 225 3.08 -24.97 8.02
CA THR A 225 1.60 -24.97 8.13
C THR A 225 1.08 -24.71 9.52
N THR A 226 1.90 -24.93 10.56
CA THR A 226 1.54 -24.64 11.96
C THR A 226 2.01 -23.28 12.46
N ALA A 227 2.78 -22.54 11.64
CA ALA A 227 3.24 -21.18 11.97
C ALA A 227 2.06 -20.19 12.16
N PRO A 228 2.24 -19.11 12.95
CA PRO A 228 3.48 -18.66 13.60
C PRO A 228 3.75 -19.36 14.94
N HIS A 229 5.02 -19.45 15.34
CA HIS A 229 5.44 -20.12 16.56
C HIS A 229 5.94 -19.17 17.64
N THR A 230 6.45 -18.00 17.27
CA THR A 230 7.12 -17.04 18.16
C THR A 230 6.25 -15.86 18.55
N THR A 231 5.07 -15.69 17.94
CA THR A 231 4.14 -14.60 18.26
C THR A 231 3.22 -14.98 19.43
N ASP A 232 2.78 -13.98 20.21
CA ASP A 232 1.85 -14.17 21.32
C ASP A 232 0.51 -14.76 20.86
N VAL A 233 0.03 -14.33 19.71
CA VAL A 233 -1.20 -14.84 19.08
C VAL A 233 -0.83 -15.75 17.90
N ARG A 234 -1.32 -16.96 17.95
CA ARG A 234 -1.18 -17.96 16.88
C ARG A 234 -2.15 -17.70 15.74
N ARG A 235 -2.65 -18.74 15.11
CA ARG A 235 -3.70 -18.66 14.09
C ARG A 235 -5.04 -18.35 14.75
N VAL A 236 -5.71 -17.33 14.27
CA VAL A 236 -7.07 -16.97 14.69
C VAL A 236 -8.10 -17.67 13.79
N ASP A 237 -9.28 -17.97 14.34
CA ASP A 237 -10.42 -18.42 13.55
C ASP A 237 -11.12 -17.23 12.89
N GLU A 238 -10.66 -16.88 11.69
CA GLU A 238 -11.17 -15.74 10.93
C GLU A 238 -12.63 -15.94 10.51
N VAL A 239 -13.05 -17.20 10.31
CA VAL A 239 -14.43 -17.54 9.93
C VAL A 239 -15.37 -17.33 11.11
N LEU A 240 -14.98 -17.80 12.28
CA LEU A 240 -15.74 -17.58 13.51
C LEU A 240 -15.81 -16.08 13.82
N ALA A 241 -14.69 -15.38 13.74
CA ALA A 241 -14.64 -13.94 13.98
C ALA A 241 -15.56 -13.14 13.04
N ALA A 242 -15.67 -13.54 11.77
CA ALA A 242 -16.57 -12.90 10.81
C ALA A 242 -18.04 -13.24 11.02
N ARG A 243 -18.35 -14.47 11.47
CA ARG A 243 -19.73 -14.95 11.67
C ARG A 243 -20.31 -14.58 13.02
N SER A 244 -19.49 -14.48 14.05
CA SER A 244 -19.87 -14.22 15.44
C SER A 244 -19.12 -13.00 15.93
N LEU A 245 -19.63 -11.82 15.59
CA LEU A 245 -19.01 -10.54 15.94
C LEU A 245 -19.13 -10.30 17.45
N VAL A 246 -18.02 -10.47 18.17
CA VAL A 246 -17.88 -10.05 19.57
C VAL A 246 -17.16 -8.73 19.60
N LEU A 247 -17.89 -7.62 19.70
CA LEU A 247 -17.35 -6.26 19.62
C LEU A 247 -17.03 -5.64 21.00
N LYS A 248 -17.28 -6.38 22.07
CA LYS A 248 -17.00 -5.93 23.45
C LYS A 248 -16.11 -6.94 24.13
N HIS A 249 -15.14 -6.43 24.90
CA HIS A 249 -14.45 -7.26 25.87
C HIS A 249 -15.45 -7.67 26.95
N PRO A 250 -15.67 -8.96 27.24
CA PRO A 250 -16.43 -9.33 28.42
C PRO A 250 -15.64 -8.81 29.62
N PHE A 251 -16.19 -7.82 30.32
CA PHE A 251 -15.71 -7.53 31.68
C PHE A 251 -16.14 -8.75 32.48
N ASP A 252 -15.19 -9.34 33.19
CA ASP A 252 -15.40 -10.53 33.98
C ASP A 252 -16.70 -10.38 34.80
N GLU A 253 -17.65 -11.28 34.56
CA GLU A 253 -18.76 -11.48 35.47
C GLU A 253 -18.12 -12.14 36.71
N GLU A 254 -17.97 -11.35 37.80
CA GLU A 254 -17.58 -11.86 39.10
C GLU A 254 -18.66 -12.84 39.63
#